data_21bef2b0c9103cf27569b429510877d8
#
_entry.id   21bef2b0c9103cf27569b429510877d8
#
_cell.length_a   1.000
_cell.length_b   1.000
_cell.length_c   1.000
_cell.angle_alpha   90.00
_cell.angle_beta   90.00
_cell.angle_gamma   90.00
#
_symmetry.space_group_name_H-M   'P 1'
#
loop_
_entity.id
_entity.type
_entity.pdbx_description
1 polymer ?
#
loop_
_entity_poly.entity_id
_entity_poly.type
_entity_poly.pdbx_seq_one_letter_code
_entity_poly.pdbx_strand_id
1 'polypeptide(L)'
;MCIRDRHSPVHTAPLARLKLPDGDTTLVVATEGLSIGSSVAVGDNVSLRPGNITNLGSIPEGTAINNLELSPGDGGKVARSAGNSCYVEARIGDKVRVRMPSGALKELSADCRATIGVLAGHGRDEMPLRTAGAAYYKAKARGKLYPHVSGVAMNPVDHPHGGGNHQAVHGPNSVARGTPPGAKVGIIAPRRTGRGRGKKI
;
A
#
# COMPACT_ATOMS: atom_id res chain seq x y z
N MET A 1 12.06 22.70 9.14
CA MET A 1 12.44 21.32 9.53
C MET A 1 13.53 20.82 8.59
N CYS A 2 14.64 20.31 9.10
CA CYS A 2 15.71 19.73 8.27
C CYS A 2 15.46 18.25 8.05
N ILE A 3 15.56 17.79 6.81
CA ILE A 3 15.29 16.41 6.41
C ILE A 3 16.63 15.66 6.30
N ARG A 4 16.68 14.45 6.86
CA ARG A 4 17.65 13.41 6.51
C ARG A 4 16.88 12.19 6.01
N ASP A 5 17.25 11.66 4.85
CA ASP A 5 16.71 10.40 4.38
C ASP A 5 17.26 9.21 5.18
N ARG A 6 16.43 8.21 5.38
CA ARG A 6 16.80 6.98 6.07
C ARG A 6 16.14 5.78 5.40
N HIS A 7 16.98 4.81 5.06
CA HIS A 7 16.45 3.53 4.58
C HIS A 7 15.74 2.78 5.71
N SER A 8 14.54 2.26 5.41
CA SER A 8 13.78 1.41 6.33
C SER A 8 13.59 0.01 5.75
N PRO A 9 13.97 -1.06 6.46
CA PRO A 9 13.72 -2.42 5.99
C PRO A 9 12.24 -2.80 6.00
N VAL A 10 11.42 -2.13 6.81
CA VAL A 10 9.97 -2.40 6.96
C VAL A 10 9.15 -1.65 5.92
N HIS A 11 9.47 -0.36 5.69
CA HIS A 11 8.78 0.47 4.71
C HIS A 11 9.42 0.32 3.34
N THR A 12 8.60 0.23 2.31
CA THR A 12 9.10 0.24 0.93
C THR A 12 9.57 1.62 0.49
N ALA A 13 8.93 2.68 1.01
CA ALA A 13 9.32 4.06 0.80
C ALA A 13 10.48 4.45 1.75
N PRO A 14 11.39 5.34 1.33
CA PRO A 14 12.39 5.93 2.22
C PRO A 14 11.72 6.75 3.33
N LEU A 15 12.40 6.90 4.45
CA LEU A 15 11.94 7.73 5.56
C LEU A 15 12.74 9.03 5.60
N ALA A 16 12.04 10.13 5.84
CA ALA A 16 12.61 11.43 6.14
C ALA A 16 12.62 11.66 7.65
N ARG A 17 13.75 12.08 8.19
CA ARG A 17 13.85 12.55 9.57
C ARG A 17 13.60 14.05 9.59
N LEU A 18 12.50 14.46 10.20
CA LEU A 18 12.16 15.86 10.40
C LEU A 18 12.68 16.33 11.78
N LYS A 19 13.35 17.47 11.81
CA LYS A 19 13.69 18.14 13.05
C LYS A 19 12.60 19.17 13.35
N LEU A 20 11.94 19.02 14.49
CA LEU A 20 10.91 19.95 14.96
C LEU A 20 11.55 21.23 15.54
N PRO A 21 10.77 22.31 15.66
CA PRO A 21 11.24 23.55 16.29
C PRO A 21 11.75 23.34 17.72
N ASP A 22 11.12 22.44 18.47
CA ASP A 22 11.43 22.10 19.86
C ASP A 22 12.73 21.29 20.01
N GLY A 23 13.42 21.00 18.91
CA GLY A 23 14.64 20.22 18.87
C GLY A 23 14.43 18.70 18.71
N ASP A 24 13.23 18.23 18.92
CA ASP A 24 12.87 16.81 18.73
C ASP A 24 12.94 16.37 17.27
N THR A 25 13.06 15.08 17.05
CA THR A 25 13.10 14.49 15.71
C THR A 25 11.99 13.45 15.52
N THR A 26 11.26 13.56 14.44
CA THR A 26 10.26 12.56 14.04
C THR A 26 10.58 11.93 12.70
N LEU A 27 10.11 10.70 12.47
CA LEU A 27 10.26 9.99 11.21
C LEU A 27 8.95 9.98 10.46
N VAL A 28 8.98 10.46 9.22
CA VAL A 28 7.84 10.43 8.30
C VAL A 28 8.23 9.71 7.00
N VAL A 29 7.25 9.22 6.26
CA VAL A 29 7.50 8.69 4.91
C VAL A 29 7.89 9.84 3.98
N ALA A 30 8.95 9.67 3.21
CA ALA A 30 9.46 10.72 2.34
C ALA A 30 8.58 10.87 1.10
N THR A 31 8.25 12.11 0.76
CA THR A 31 7.56 12.49 -0.47
C THR A 31 8.59 12.75 -1.56
N GLU A 32 8.24 12.46 -2.81
CA GLU A 32 9.08 12.74 -3.96
C GLU A 32 9.35 14.25 -4.10
N GLY A 33 10.58 14.59 -4.48
CA GLY A 33 11.02 15.98 -4.58
C GLY A 33 11.53 16.62 -3.28
N LEU A 34 11.51 15.91 -2.15
CA LEU A 34 12.15 16.38 -0.93
C LEU A 34 13.67 16.18 -0.99
N SER A 35 14.42 17.19 -0.62
CA SER A 35 15.88 17.15 -0.49
C SER A 35 16.33 17.38 0.96
N ILE A 36 17.55 16.97 1.27
CA ILE A 36 18.15 17.23 2.58
C ILE A 36 18.27 18.76 2.78
N GLY A 37 17.81 19.24 3.93
CA GLY A 37 17.78 20.69 4.22
C GLY A 37 16.50 21.40 3.78
N SER A 38 15.58 20.73 3.07
CA SER A 38 14.26 21.29 2.76
C SER A 38 13.46 21.55 4.03
N SER A 39 12.63 22.58 4.02
CA SER A 39 11.65 22.86 5.08
C SER A 39 10.29 22.29 4.73
N VAL A 40 9.65 21.65 5.71
CA VAL A 40 8.28 21.14 5.63
C VAL A 40 7.41 21.95 6.58
N ALA A 41 6.28 22.43 6.08
CA ALA A 41 5.29 23.13 6.86
C ALA A 41 4.13 22.21 7.23
N VAL A 42 3.58 22.39 8.44
CA VAL A 42 2.44 21.64 8.95
C VAL A 42 1.40 22.64 9.46
N GLY A 43 0.17 22.57 8.98
CA GLY A 43 -0.92 23.47 9.38
C GLY A 43 -2.03 23.57 8.35
N ASP A 44 -3.04 24.39 8.62
CA ASP A 44 -4.26 24.46 7.80
C ASP A 44 -4.08 25.28 6.51
N ASN A 45 -3.26 26.32 6.54
CA ASN A 45 -3.01 27.21 5.41
C ASN A 45 -1.56 27.12 4.92
N VAL A 46 -1.18 25.96 4.47
CA VAL A 46 0.19 25.70 4.01
C VAL A 46 0.24 25.73 2.48
N SER A 47 1.37 26.21 1.94
CA SER A 47 1.60 26.17 0.49
C SER A 47 1.55 24.75 -0.05
N LEU A 48 1.03 24.57 -1.27
CA LEU A 48 0.90 23.27 -1.94
C LEU A 48 2.25 22.73 -2.48
N ARG A 49 3.25 22.65 -1.60
CA ARG A 49 4.56 22.09 -1.94
C ARG A 49 4.63 20.63 -1.52
N PRO A 50 5.30 19.77 -2.31
CA PRO A 50 5.50 18.37 -1.93
C PRO A 50 6.13 18.25 -0.55
N GLY A 51 5.58 17.36 0.28
CA GLY A 51 6.03 17.13 1.65
C GLY A 51 5.33 17.95 2.73
N ASN A 52 4.64 19.02 2.38
CA ASN A 52 3.85 19.77 3.35
C ASN A 52 2.63 18.98 3.82
N ILE A 53 2.24 19.17 5.07
CA ILE A 53 1.14 18.44 5.72
C ILE A 53 0.03 19.43 6.05
N THR A 54 -1.17 19.14 5.56
CA THR A 54 -2.35 19.98 5.79
C THR A 54 -3.63 19.17 5.87
N ASN A 55 -4.73 19.80 6.29
CA ASN A 55 -6.05 19.19 6.35
C ASN A 55 -6.62 18.98 4.93
N LEU A 56 -7.36 17.91 4.72
CA LEU A 56 -7.99 17.59 3.42
C LEU A 56 -8.88 18.73 2.94
N GLY A 57 -9.56 19.41 3.86
CA GLY A 57 -10.40 20.56 3.55
C GLY A 57 -9.67 21.72 2.87
N SER A 58 -8.36 21.86 3.05
CA SER A 58 -7.53 22.93 2.47
C SER A 58 -6.87 22.53 1.14
N ILE A 59 -6.97 21.27 0.73
CA ILE A 59 -6.30 20.75 -0.46
C ILE A 59 -7.23 20.87 -1.69
N PRO A 60 -6.78 21.46 -2.80
CA PRO A 60 -7.58 21.55 -4.03
C PRO A 60 -7.84 20.18 -4.65
N GLU A 61 -8.91 20.08 -5.41
CA GLU A 61 -9.26 18.91 -6.21
C GLU A 61 -8.17 18.60 -7.25
N GLY A 62 -7.98 17.33 -7.57
CA GLY A 62 -6.94 16.87 -8.49
C GLY A 62 -5.55 16.72 -7.86
N THR A 63 -5.32 17.22 -6.64
CA THR A 63 -4.02 17.14 -5.98
C THR A 63 -3.69 15.72 -5.55
N ALA A 64 -2.44 15.29 -5.84
CA ALA A 64 -1.88 14.05 -5.31
C ALA A 64 -1.51 14.23 -3.84
N ILE A 65 -1.89 13.26 -3.01
CA ILE A 65 -1.63 13.25 -1.56
C ILE A 65 -1.17 11.87 -1.11
N ASN A 66 -0.42 11.84 -0.04
CA ASN A 66 0.07 10.59 0.58
C ASN A 66 -0.06 10.65 2.11
N ASN A 67 0.28 9.55 2.78
CA ASN A 67 0.23 9.42 4.23
C ASN A 67 -1.09 9.93 4.85
N LEU A 68 -2.20 9.59 4.21
CA LEU A 68 -3.53 10.08 4.52
C LEU A 68 -4.08 9.46 5.81
N GLU A 69 -4.67 10.27 6.66
CA GLU A 69 -5.44 9.84 7.83
C GLU A 69 -6.82 9.30 7.43
N LEU A 70 -7.31 8.31 8.16
CA LEU A 70 -8.68 7.78 8.03
C LEU A 70 -9.66 8.43 9.01
N SER A 71 -9.15 8.85 10.15
CA SER A 71 -9.83 9.63 11.15
C SER A 71 -8.89 10.77 11.61
N PRO A 72 -9.39 11.94 11.98
CA PRO A 72 -8.56 13.03 12.43
C PRO A 72 -7.61 12.61 13.57
N GLY A 73 -6.32 12.88 13.44
CA GLY A 73 -5.31 12.57 14.45
C GLY A 73 -4.82 11.12 14.52
N ASP A 74 -5.18 10.23 13.57
CA ASP A 74 -4.76 8.81 13.59
C ASP A 74 -3.35 8.56 13.00
N GLY A 75 -2.65 9.60 12.58
CA GLY A 75 -1.23 9.56 12.23
C GLY A 75 -0.90 9.08 10.81
N GLY A 76 -1.87 9.04 9.93
CA GLY A 76 -1.68 8.62 8.53
C GLY A 76 -1.56 7.11 8.36
N LYS A 77 -2.46 6.53 7.57
CA LYS A 77 -2.57 5.07 7.38
C LYS A 77 -2.60 4.65 5.91
N VAL A 78 -2.98 5.54 5.01
CA VAL A 78 -3.19 5.23 3.60
C VAL A 78 -2.09 5.84 2.74
N ALA A 79 -1.77 5.21 1.60
CA ALA A 79 -0.72 5.61 0.66
C ALA A 79 0.63 5.80 1.36
N ARG A 80 1.15 4.73 1.97
CA ARG A 80 2.45 4.71 2.68
C ARG A 80 3.50 3.81 2.01
N SER A 81 3.18 3.20 0.90
CA SER A 81 4.12 2.40 0.10
C SER A 81 4.77 3.24 -0.99
N ALA A 82 5.99 2.89 -1.36
CA ALA A 82 6.78 3.59 -2.37
C ALA A 82 5.97 3.83 -3.66
N GLY A 83 6.03 5.05 -4.18
CA GLY A 83 5.36 5.46 -5.41
C GLY A 83 3.84 5.59 -5.33
N ASN A 84 3.23 5.36 -4.16
CA ASN A 84 1.78 5.46 -4.01
C ASN A 84 1.32 6.88 -3.72
N SER A 85 0.12 7.19 -4.21
CA SER A 85 -0.61 8.42 -3.92
C SER A 85 -2.12 8.16 -3.89
N CYS A 86 -2.85 9.02 -3.21
CA CYS A 86 -4.29 9.21 -3.36
C CYS A 86 -4.53 10.51 -4.11
N TYR A 87 -5.73 10.72 -4.62
CA TYR A 87 -6.11 11.96 -5.30
C TYR A 87 -7.38 12.52 -4.67
N VAL A 88 -7.38 13.80 -4.38
CA VAL A 88 -8.57 14.52 -3.97
C VAL A 88 -9.49 14.67 -5.19
N GLU A 89 -10.72 14.13 -5.15
CA GLU A 89 -11.64 14.21 -6.28
C GLU A 89 -12.64 15.34 -6.15
N ALA A 90 -13.27 15.45 -4.98
CA ALA A 90 -14.29 16.48 -4.76
C ALA A 90 -14.44 16.79 -3.27
N ARG A 91 -14.85 18.01 -2.99
CA ARG A 91 -15.23 18.44 -1.65
C ARG A 91 -16.75 18.46 -1.53
N ILE A 92 -17.30 17.82 -0.51
CA ILE A 92 -18.74 17.66 -0.28
C ILE A 92 -19.05 18.10 1.16
N GLY A 93 -19.28 19.39 1.36
CA GLY A 93 -19.48 19.97 2.70
C GLY A 93 -18.27 19.71 3.60
N ASP A 94 -18.50 19.07 4.76
CA ASP A 94 -17.45 18.71 5.73
C ASP A 94 -16.68 17.43 5.38
N LYS A 95 -16.99 16.83 4.21
CA LYS A 95 -16.33 15.62 3.74
C LYS A 95 -15.59 15.87 2.44
N VAL A 96 -14.50 15.15 2.27
CA VAL A 96 -13.71 15.15 1.05
C VAL A 96 -13.71 13.75 0.45
N ARG A 97 -14.06 13.64 -0.82
CA ARG A 97 -14.00 12.40 -1.59
C ARG A 97 -12.60 12.21 -2.12
N VAL A 98 -11.98 11.10 -1.76
CA VAL A 98 -10.60 10.76 -2.11
C VAL A 98 -10.59 9.46 -2.89
N ARG A 99 -9.89 9.44 -4.02
CA ARG A 99 -9.57 8.25 -4.79
C ARG A 99 -8.34 7.58 -4.20
N MET A 100 -8.53 6.37 -3.68
CA MET A 100 -7.48 5.54 -3.10
C MET A 100 -6.56 4.94 -4.17
N PRO A 101 -5.35 4.45 -3.82
CA PRO A 101 -4.45 3.78 -4.76
C PRO A 101 -5.07 2.55 -5.44
N SER A 102 -6.06 1.91 -4.80
CA SER A 102 -6.84 0.80 -5.36
C SER A 102 -7.87 1.21 -6.42
N GLY A 103 -8.06 2.52 -6.63
CA GLY A 103 -9.12 3.08 -7.46
C GLY A 103 -10.48 3.22 -6.76
N ALA A 104 -10.61 2.75 -5.52
CA ALA A 104 -11.85 2.92 -4.74
C ALA A 104 -12.00 4.36 -4.26
N LEU A 105 -13.24 4.87 -4.28
CA LEU A 105 -13.60 6.17 -3.74
C LEU A 105 -13.98 6.04 -2.27
N LYS A 106 -13.50 6.96 -1.46
CA LYS A 106 -13.84 7.03 -0.03
C LYS A 106 -14.07 8.47 0.40
N GLU A 107 -15.10 8.68 1.19
CA GLU A 107 -15.39 9.97 1.81
C GLU A 107 -14.78 10.00 3.21
N LEU A 108 -14.01 11.03 3.48
CA LEU A 108 -13.29 11.27 4.75
C LEU A 108 -13.63 12.66 5.27
N SER A 109 -13.45 12.88 6.58
CA SER A 109 -13.61 14.22 7.17
C SER A 109 -12.60 15.20 6.57
N ALA A 110 -13.02 16.45 6.41
CA ALA A 110 -12.14 17.54 5.97
C ALA A 110 -10.99 17.82 6.96
N ASP A 111 -11.15 17.45 8.24
CA ASP A 111 -10.14 17.62 9.30
C ASP A 111 -9.03 16.55 9.27
N CYS A 112 -9.20 15.47 8.47
CA CYS A 112 -8.14 14.49 8.29
C CYS A 112 -6.93 15.13 7.64
N ARG A 113 -5.73 14.84 8.15
CA ARG A 113 -4.48 15.33 7.58
C ARG A 113 -3.95 14.43 6.47
N ALA A 114 -3.29 15.06 5.52
CA ALA A 114 -2.56 14.38 4.46
C ALA A 114 -1.27 15.13 4.12
N THR A 115 -0.30 14.44 3.56
CA THR A 115 0.92 15.03 3.01
C THR A 115 0.74 15.25 1.52
N ILE A 116 1.10 16.43 1.02
CA ILE A 116 0.97 16.78 -0.39
C ILE A 116 2.06 16.09 -1.21
N GLY A 117 1.69 15.51 -2.34
CA GLY A 117 2.59 14.89 -3.31
C GLY A 117 2.50 13.37 -3.36
N VAL A 118 3.36 12.75 -4.18
CA VAL A 118 3.50 11.31 -4.36
C VAL A 118 4.62 10.80 -3.45
N LEU A 119 4.51 9.59 -2.93
CA LEU A 119 5.59 9.00 -2.12
C LEU A 119 6.82 8.67 -2.97
N ALA A 120 7.98 8.93 -2.40
CA ALA A 120 9.25 8.60 -3.01
C ALA A 120 9.45 7.08 -3.21
N GLY A 121 10.34 6.72 -4.12
CA GLY A 121 10.66 5.32 -4.43
C GLY A 121 9.74 4.70 -5.48
N HIS A 122 9.18 5.50 -6.38
CA HIS A 122 8.45 5.03 -7.55
C HIS A 122 9.30 4.04 -8.37
N GLY A 123 8.65 3.06 -9.01
CA GLY A 123 9.32 2.01 -9.79
C GLY A 123 9.93 0.87 -8.97
N ARG A 124 9.93 0.94 -7.64
CA ARG A 124 10.50 -0.13 -6.81
C ARG A 124 9.81 -1.48 -6.97
N ASP A 125 8.51 -1.50 -7.20
CA ASP A 125 7.75 -2.74 -7.37
C ASP A 125 8.02 -3.39 -8.74
N GLU A 126 8.51 -2.63 -9.70
CA GLU A 126 8.90 -3.09 -11.03
C GLU A 126 10.31 -3.71 -11.05
N MET A 127 11.11 -3.47 -10.02
CA MET A 127 12.46 -4.02 -9.92
C MET A 127 12.42 -5.54 -9.71
N PRO A 128 12.96 -6.36 -10.64
CA PRO A 128 13.01 -7.79 -10.49
C PRO A 128 13.97 -8.20 -9.36
N LEU A 129 13.60 -9.24 -8.64
CA LEU A 129 14.50 -9.89 -7.69
C LEU A 129 15.46 -10.80 -8.47
N ARG A 130 16.72 -10.40 -8.57
CA ARG A 130 17.73 -11.10 -9.40
C ARG A 130 18.22 -12.42 -8.80
N THR A 131 18.10 -12.61 -7.49
CA THR A 131 18.60 -13.78 -6.78
C THR A 131 17.54 -14.38 -5.85
N ALA A 132 17.58 -15.70 -5.66
CA ALA A 132 16.72 -16.41 -4.73
C ALA A 132 16.96 -15.95 -3.28
N GLY A 133 18.18 -15.60 -2.91
CA GLY A 133 18.51 -15.05 -1.59
C GLY A 133 17.80 -13.72 -1.31
N ALA A 134 17.74 -12.82 -2.29
CA ALA A 134 16.98 -11.57 -2.15
C ALA A 134 15.47 -11.83 -1.95
N ALA A 135 14.89 -12.80 -2.68
CA ALA A 135 13.51 -13.22 -2.51
C ALA A 135 13.28 -13.84 -1.12
N TYR A 136 14.21 -14.68 -0.64
CA TYR A 136 14.15 -15.28 0.69
C TYR A 136 14.12 -14.21 1.80
N TYR A 137 15.05 -13.27 1.80
CA TYR A 137 15.09 -12.22 2.82
C TYR A 137 13.91 -11.27 2.75
N LYS A 138 13.41 -10.96 1.54
CA LYS A 138 12.19 -10.19 1.36
C LYS A 138 10.96 -10.90 1.95
N ALA A 139 10.86 -12.21 1.74
CA ALA A 139 9.78 -13.03 2.30
C ALA A 139 9.90 -13.12 3.84
N LYS A 140 11.10 -13.39 4.35
CA LYS A 140 11.40 -13.48 5.80
C LYS A 140 11.05 -12.19 6.53
N ALA A 141 11.42 -11.02 5.98
CA ALA A 141 11.07 -9.71 6.56
C ALA A 141 9.54 -9.44 6.62
N ARG A 142 8.76 -10.12 5.76
CA ARG A 142 7.30 -10.02 5.71
C ARG A 142 6.58 -11.17 6.40
N GLY A 143 7.29 -12.07 7.09
CA GLY A 143 6.74 -13.26 7.72
C GLY A 143 6.13 -14.26 6.73
N LYS A 144 6.57 -14.26 5.47
CA LYS A 144 6.08 -15.17 4.42
C LYS A 144 7.04 -16.33 4.22
N LEU A 145 6.47 -17.52 4.00
CA LEU A 145 7.24 -18.71 3.65
C LEU A 145 7.84 -18.56 2.24
N TYR A 146 9.13 -18.93 2.11
CA TYR A 146 9.83 -19.01 0.83
C TYR A 146 10.90 -20.12 0.89
N PRO A 147 11.04 -20.97 -0.15
CA PRO A 147 10.25 -20.99 -1.37
C PRO A 147 8.83 -21.51 -1.14
N HIS A 148 7.88 -21.10 -2.02
CA HIS A 148 6.50 -21.57 -1.98
C HIS A 148 6.32 -22.70 -3.00
N VAL A 149 6.18 -23.93 -2.51
CA VAL A 149 5.95 -25.10 -3.34
C VAL A 149 4.49 -25.12 -3.82
N SER A 150 4.28 -25.41 -5.11
CA SER A 150 2.94 -25.55 -5.67
C SER A 150 2.26 -26.82 -5.15
N GLY A 151 0.99 -26.74 -4.79
CA GLY A 151 0.22 -27.89 -4.31
C GLY A 151 0.14 -29.05 -5.30
N VAL A 152 0.17 -28.78 -6.61
CA VAL A 152 0.19 -29.84 -7.66
C VAL A 152 1.50 -30.62 -7.69
N ALA A 153 2.59 -30.07 -7.13
CA ALA A 153 3.88 -30.75 -7.04
C ALA A 153 4.05 -31.54 -5.73
N MET A 154 3.04 -31.54 -4.87
CA MET A 154 3.02 -32.26 -3.60
C MET A 154 2.38 -33.64 -3.76
N ASN A 155 2.49 -34.47 -2.71
CA ASN A 155 1.77 -35.73 -2.61
C ASN A 155 0.30 -35.52 -2.24
N PRO A 156 -0.60 -36.50 -2.51
CA PRO A 156 -2.03 -36.39 -2.15
C PRO A 156 -2.28 -36.18 -0.67
N VAL A 157 -1.40 -36.69 0.19
CA VAL A 157 -1.49 -36.53 1.64
C VAL A 157 -1.22 -35.09 2.09
N ASP A 158 -0.39 -34.37 1.36
CA ASP A 158 0.07 -33.02 1.72
C ASP A 158 -0.84 -31.91 1.16
N HIS A 159 -1.49 -32.16 0.03
CA HIS A 159 -2.31 -31.15 -0.64
C HIS A 159 -3.43 -31.78 -1.49
N PRO A 160 -4.66 -31.23 -1.50
CA PRO A 160 -5.76 -31.71 -2.34
C PRO A 160 -5.49 -31.73 -3.84
N HIS A 161 -4.54 -30.91 -4.33
CA HIS A 161 -4.10 -30.91 -5.74
C HIS A 161 -2.91 -31.81 -6.01
N GLY A 162 -2.42 -32.52 -5.00
CA GLY A 162 -1.25 -33.39 -5.11
C GLY A 162 -1.54 -34.73 -5.73
N GLY A 163 -0.48 -35.41 -6.16
CA GLY A 163 -0.53 -36.75 -6.68
C GLY A 163 -0.89 -36.87 -8.18
N GLY A 164 -1.02 -38.10 -8.65
CA GLY A 164 -1.31 -38.43 -10.05
C GLY A 164 -0.07 -38.58 -10.92
N ASN A 165 -0.27 -39.17 -12.11
CA ASN A 165 0.78 -39.34 -13.10
C ASN A 165 1.14 -38.04 -13.84
N HIS A 166 0.17 -37.17 -14.01
CA HIS A 166 0.36 -35.79 -14.52
C HIS A 166 0.07 -34.79 -13.47
N GLN A 167 0.97 -33.81 -13.30
CA GLN A 167 0.79 -32.70 -12.37
C GLN A 167 -0.30 -31.74 -12.87
N ALA A 168 -1.51 -31.87 -12.32
CA ALA A 168 -2.65 -31.04 -12.68
C ALA A 168 -3.59 -30.88 -11.48
N VAL A 169 -4.39 -29.81 -11.48
CA VAL A 169 -5.51 -29.68 -10.56
C VAL A 169 -6.61 -30.65 -11.02
N HIS A 170 -6.82 -31.72 -10.26
CA HIS A 170 -7.83 -32.74 -10.55
C HIS A 170 -9.22 -32.25 -10.15
N GLY A 171 -9.78 -31.32 -10.88
CA GLY A 171 -11.11 -30.78 -10.61
C GLY A 171 -11.18 -29.25 -10.66
N PRO A 172 -12.29 -28.65 -10.17
CA PRO A 172 -12.44 -27.21 -10.10
C PRO A 172 -11.39 -26.57 -9.18
N ASN A 173 -10.70 -25.54 -9.67
CA ASN A 173 -9.73 -24.78 -8.87
C ASN A 173 -10.39 -23.74 -7.93
N SER A 174 -11.70 -23.62 -7.99
CA SER A 174 -12.48 -22.67 -7.18
C SER A 174 -13.21 -23.39 -6.06
N VAL A 175 -13.13 -22.86 -4.85
CA VAL A 175 -13.79 -23.39 -3.67
C VAL A 175 -14.69 -22.36 -3.00
N ALA A 176 -15.77 -22.85 -2.36
CA ALA A 176 -16.70 -21.97 -1.63
C ALA A 176 -16.06 -21.36 -0.38
N ARG A 177 -16.64 -20.27 0.12
CA ARG A 177 -16.17 -19.59 1.33
C ARG A 177 -16.26 -20.52 2.56
N GLY A 178 -17.31 -21.33 2.66
CA GLY A 178 -17.56 -22.25 3.78
C GLY A 178 -16.80 -23.59 3.70
N THR A 179 -15.91 -23.77 2.70
CA THR A 179 -15.12 -25.01 2.61
C THR A 179 -14.28 -25.20 3.86
N PRO A 180 -14.24 -26.43 4.44
CA PRO A 180 -13.50 -26.69 5.68
C PRO A 180 -11.97 -26.47 5.48
N PRO A 181 -11.25 -26.20 6.59
CA PRO A 181 -9.80 -26.14 6.60
C PRO A 181 -9.18 -27.41 6.00
N GLY A 182 -8.10 -27.27 5.24
CA GLY A 182 -7.45 -28.38 4.53
C GLY A 182 -7.97 -28.60 3.12
N ALA A 183 -9.29 -28.58 2.90
CA ALA A 183 -9.88 -28.59 1.56
C ALA A 183 -9.98 -27.17 0.93
N LYS A 184 -9.74 -26.12 1.70
CA LYS A 184 -9.82 -24.73 1.26
C LYS A 184 -8.55 -24.27 0.57
N VAL A 185 -8.39 -24.69 -0.67
CA VAL A 185 -7.20 -24.44 -1.50
C VAL A 185 -7.60 -23.87 -2.86
N GLY A 186 -6.65 -23.29 -3.58
CA GLY A 186 -6.88 -22.68 -4.88
C GLY A 186 -7.53 -21.29 -4.81
N ILE A 187 -8.50 -21.03 -5.66
CA ILE A 187 -9.21 -19.74 -5.73
C ILE A 187 -10.39 -19.78 -4.75
N ILE A 188 -10.23 -19.08 -3.64
CA ILE A 188 -11.19 -19.13 -2.54
C ILE A 188 -12.27 -18.06 -2.76
N ALA A 189 -13.54 -18.48 -2.72
CA ALA A 189 -14.73 -17.64 -2.82
C ALA A 189 -14.62 -16.58 -3.95
N PRO A 190 -14.30 -16.96 -5.19
CA PRO A 190 -14.16 -16.01 -6.27
C PRO A 190 -15.50 -15.30 -6.55
N ARG A 191 -15.45 -14.01 -6.83
CA ARG A 191 -16.65 -13.26 -7.24
C ARG A 191 -17.16 -13.67 -8.62
N ARG A 192 -16.27 -14.20 -9.46
CA ARG A 192 -16.60 -14.78 -10.76
C ARG A 192 -15.56 -15.83 -11.14
N THR A 193 -15.95 -16.74 -12.02
CA THR A 193 -15.08 -17.77 -12.63
C THR A 193 -15.23 -17.71 -14.15
N GLY A 194 -14.28 -18.33 -14.88
CA GLY A 194 -14.31 -18.41 -16.33
C GLY A 194 -13.75 -17.19 -17.07
N ARG A 195 -13.87 -17.20 -18.41
CA ARG A 195 -13.33 -16.17 -19.31
C ARG A 195 -14.16 -14.89 -19.39
N GLY A 196 -15.33 -14.84 -18.80
CA GLY A 196 -16.19 -13.68 -18.86
C GLY A 196 -15.54 -12.44 -18.25
N ARG A 197 -15.45 -11.33 -19.00
CA ARG A 197 -15.17 -10.03 -18.43
C ARG A 197 -16.37 -9.64 -17.58
N GLY A 198 -16.29 -9.83 -16.26
CA GLY A 198 -17.34 -9.41 -15.36
C GLY A 198 -17.58 -7.90 -15.48
N LYS A 199 -18.84 -7.47 -15.45
CA LYS A 199 -19.16 -6.07 -15.20
C LYS A 199 -18.50 -5.68 -13.89
N LYS A 200 -17.75 -4.59 -13.86
CA LYS A 200 -17.36 -3.93 -12.61
C LYS A 200 -18.66 -3.58 -11.89
N ILE A 201 -18.88 -4.15 -10.73
CA ILE A 201 -19.94 -3.76 -9.81
C ILE A 201 -19.41 -2.61 -8.99
#